data_7706534a6e09d93c812965c828c87fb2
#
_entry.id   7706534a6e09d93c812965c828c87fb2
#
_cell.length_a   1.000
_cell.length_b   1.000
_cell.length_c   1.000
_cell.angle_alpha   90.00
_cell.angle_beta   90.00
_cell.angle_gamma   90.00
#
_symmetry.space_group_name_H-M   'P 1'
#
loop_
_entity.id
_entity.type
_entity.pdbx_description
1 polymer ?
#
loop_
_entity_poly.entity_id
_entity_poly.type
_entity_poly.pdbx_seq_one_letter_code
_entity_poly.pdbx_strand_id
1 'polypeptide(L)'
;MLLKRHIRLRTRIPLMVAALLTMSAVLVPQPATAADDKKVLTVAVSQSVDSLSPFLASRLVSTSIHRLMYEYLTNYDPKDAHAVPGLATKWTPSADKLTWTYTIRSGTKWSDGKPVTAEDASWTFNKMMTDENAATANGSFVSNFKKVTAPSPTELVIELNKPQATMAALDVPIVPKHIWEKVKDFSKFNNDKEFPIVGNGPFVLTGYKADSYVRLEPNKSFWRGAPKFDELLFKYYKDGDAAVAALQKGEVSFVGDLTPAQASALQSQQDIKVNDAPGRRFYALATNPGAQAANGDKFGNGDASLLDQRVRQALFMAVDRTTLVDRVFQGHAVEGEGYIPPRFSTYYWKPSANQEIAYDPAKAGRLLDQAGYKKNGDGKRVGKDGKPIDYRILCHATDPEDKAVGQYLKEWWADLGIGVTLDCLDNVSDPWLAGDYDLAFDGWSVNPDPDFVLSIHTCGALPATPDDVGATDNFICDKTYDKLYAQQLAEYDAAKRADIVKKMESRLYDLGYMNVMAYPNAVEAYRTDQIQSITTMPEEAGNIFGQDGYWSWWSAVPAASGSGSDDSSASTGVVVGIVAGVVLLVGAGVFFGLRRRATAEDRE
;
A
#
# COMPACT_ATOMS: atom_id res chain seq x y z
N MET A 1 -33.10 60.41 -41.64
CA MET A 1 -34.42 60.20 -42.19
C MET A 1 -35.13 59.23 -41.27
N LEU A 2 -35.88 59.81 -40.29
CA LEU A 2 -37.29 59.61 -40.02
C LEU A 2 -37.71 58.15 -39.78
N LEU A 3 -38.30 57.70 -38.65
CA LEU A 3 -39.43 58.26 -37.91
C LEU A 3 -39.57 57.61 -36.52
N LYS A 4 -39.86 58.44 -35.51
CA LYS A 4 -40.37 58.08 -34.19
C LYS A 4 -41.77 57.45 -34.30
N ARG A 5 -42.10 56.47 -33.47
CA ARG A 5 -43.47 56.27 -32.99
C ARG A 5 -43.48 55.84 -31.52
N HIS A 6 -44.02 56.75 -30.71
CA HIS A 6 -44.49 56.55 -29.35
C HIS A 6 -45.79 55.77 -29.34
N ILE A 7 -45.90 54.77 -28.47
CA ILE A 7 -47.20 54.28 -28.02
C ILE A 7 -47.21 54.25 -26.51
N ARG A 8 -48.01 55.15 -25.95
CA ARG A 8 -48.40 55.13 -24.50
C ARG A 8 -49.44 54.06 -24.34
N LEU A 9 -49.30 53.19 -23.32
CA LEU A 9 -50.43 52.42 -22.81
C LEU A 9 -50.60 52.65 -21.32
N ARG A 10 -51.83 53.07 -21.03
CA ARG A 10 -52.31 53.49 -19.70
C ARG A 10 -52.56 52.30 -18.82
N THR A 11 -52.21 52.46 -17.55
CA THR A 11 -52.61 51.69 -16.38
C THR A 11 -54.12 51.55 -16.25
N ARG A 12 -54.59 50.32 -15.97
CA ARG A 12 -55.82 50.05 -15.19
C ARG A 12 -55.58 48.87 -14.26
N ILE A 13 -55.56 49.15 -12.96
CA ILE A 13 -55.67 48.20 -11.87
C ILE A 13 -57.14 47.99 -11.58
N PRO A 14 -57.67 46.78 -11.46
CA PRO A 14 -58.85 46.53 -10.66
C PRO A 14 -58.46 45.83 -9.36
N LEU A 15 -58.87 46.44 -8.26
CA LEU A 15 -59.00 45.78 -6.97
C LEU A 15 -59.96 44.59 -7.08
N MET A 16 -59.48 43.41 -6.68
CA MET A 16 -60.36 42.31 -6.26
C MET A 16 -59.95 41.88 -4.85
N VAL A 17 -60.69 42.31 -3.90
CA VAL A 17 -60.78 41.74 -2.57
C VAL A 17 -61.74 40.54 -2.67
N ALA A 18 -61.27 39.36 -2.41
CA ALA A 18 -62.11 38.18 -2.24
C ALA A 18 -61.61 37.30 -1.10
N ALA A 19 -62.44 37.21 -0.11
CA ALA A 19 -62.48 36.36 1.06
C ALA A 19 -61.65 35.11 1.05
N LEU A 20 -60.69 34.99 1.98
CA LEU A 20 -60.04 33.73 2.38
C LEU A 20 -60.87 33.11 3.50
N LEU A 21 -61.65 32.10 3.14
CA LEU A 21 -62.25 31.14 4.09
C LEU A 21 -61.13 30.26 4.63
N THR A 22 -60.89 30.30 5.91
CA THR A 22 -60.00 29.49 6.70
C THR A 22 -60.41 28.01 6.63
N MET A 23 -59.67 27.22 5.89
CA MET A 23 -59.71 25.78 6.01
C MET A 23 -58.45 25.39 6.84
N SER A 24 -58.64 25.27 8.15
CA SER A 24 -57.62 24.70 9.05
C SER A 24 -57.49 23.22 8.74
N ALA A 25 -56.61 22.88 7.81
CA ALA A 25 -56.11 21.51 7.66
C ALA A 25 -55.27 21.19 8.89
N VAL A 26 -55.75 20.33 9.76
CA VAL A 26 -54.97 19.67 10.80
C VAL A 26 -53.89 18.84 10.07
N LEU A 27 -52.69 19.40 9.93
CA LEU A 27 -51.51 18.61 9.59
C LEU A 27 -51.25 17.69 10.78
N VAL A 28 -51.68 16.44 10.68
CA VAL A 28 -51.16 15.36 11.50
C VAL A 28 -49.70 15.25 11.13
N PRO A 29 -48.73 15.45 12.04
CA PRO A 29 -47.33 15.16 11.72
C PRO A 29 -47.25 13.67 11.43
N GLN A 30 -47.04 13.30 10.16
CA GLN A 30 -46.54 11.96 9.84
C GLN A 30 -45.20 11.83 10.57
N PRO A 31 -44.97 10.74 11.32
CA PRO A 31 -43.62 10.48 11.80
C PRO A 31 -42.75 10.44 10.56
N ALA A 32 -41.82 11.38 10.48
CA ALA A 32 -40.71 11.27 9.55
C ALA A 32 -40.06 9.92 9.88
N THR A 33 -40.22 8.93 9.01
CA THR A 33 -39.34 7.78 9.04
C THR A 33 -37.97 8.38 8.91
N ALA A 34 -37.20 8.34 10.00
CA ALA A 34 -35.79 8.66 9.97
C ALA A 34 -35.23 7.85 8.80
N ALA A 35 -34.80 8.50 7.74
CA ALA A 35 -34.00 7.86 6.74
C ALA A 35 -32.82 7.30 7.52
N ASP A 36 -32.69 5.97 7.52
CA ASP A 36 -31.57 5.29 8.16
C ASP A 36 -30.30 5.90 7.52
N ASP A 37 -29.58 6.74 8.27
CA ASP A 37 -28.46 7.48 7.72
C ASP A 37 -27.42 6.46 7.24
N LYS A 38 -27.16 6.45 5.93
CA LYS A 38 -26.23 5.52 5.28
C LYS A 38 -24.89 5.55 5.99
N LYS A 39 -24.46 4.41 6.53
CA LYS A 39 -23.19 4.25 7.24
C LYS A 39 -22.06 4.10 6.23
N VAL A 40 -21.32 5.19 6.01
CA VAL A 40 -20.21 5.26 5.07
C VAL A 40 -18.89 5.18 5.81
N LEU A 41 -18.05 4.21 5.47
CA LEU A 41 -16.66 4.13 5.94
C LEU A 41 -15.79 4.83 4.91
N THR A 42 -15.27 6.01 5.25
CA THR A 42 -14.43 6.80 4.34
C THR A 42 -12.96 6.69 4.71
N VAL A 43 -12.16 6.18 3.79
CA VAL A 43 -10.71 5.93 3.94
C VAL A 43 -9.95 6.94 3.11
N ALA A 44 -9.09 7.75 3.72
CA ALA A 44 -8.16 8.60 2.99
C ALA A 44 -6.97 7.76 2.51
N VAL A 45 -6.58 7.93 1.24
CA VAL A 45 -5.40 7.30 0.64
C VAL A 45 -4.53 8.35 -0.04
N SER A 46 -3.22 8.25 0.12
CA SER A 46 -2.21 9.15 -0.46
C SER A 46 -1.75 8.69 -1.84
N GLN A 47 -1.91 7.40 -2.15
CA GLN A 47 -1.51 6.80 -3.41
C GLN A 47 -2.70 6.70 -4.37
N SER A 48 -2.53 7.16 -5.62
CA SER A 48 -3.54 7.00 -6.67
C SER A 48 -3.60 5.56 -7.18
N VAL A 49 -4.79 5.13 -7.60
CA VAL A 49 -5.00 3.84 -8.26
C VAL A 49 -4.31 3.85 -9.63
N ASP A 50 -3.39 2.91 -9.87
CA ASP A 50 -2.72 2.73 -11.17
C ASP A 50 -3.60 1.96 -12.16
N SER A 51 -4.30 0.92 -11.70
CA SER A 51 -5.26 0.16 -12.49
C SER A 51 -6.29 -0.55 -11.61
N LEU A 52 -7.51 -0.75 -12.12
CA LEU A 52 -8.52 -1.65 -11.57
C LEU A 52 -8.47 -3.05 -12.23
N SER A 53 -7.50 -3.27 -13.13
CA SER A 53 -7.23 -4.58 -13.71
C SER A 53 -6.25 -5.36 -12.82
N PRO A 54 -6.61 -6.55 -12.29
CA PRO A 54 -5.71 -7.38 -11.52
C PRO A 54 -4.48 -7.87 -12.30
N PHE A 55 -4.49 -7.75 -13.63
CA PHE A 55 -3.38 -8.12 -14.50
C PHE A 55 -2.33 -7.02 -14.66
N LEU A 56 -2.68 -5.76 -14.32
CA LEU A 56 -1.82 -4.58 -14.53
C LEU A 56 -1.42 -3.87 -13.24
N ALA A 57 -2.25 -3.94 -12.21
CA ALA A 57 -2.07 -3.17 -10.99
C ALA A 57 -0.90 -3.67 -10.14
N SER A 58 -0.04 -2.76 -9.73
CA SER A 58 1.12 -3.03 -8.86
C SER A 58 1.13 -2.20 -7.57
N ARG A 59 0.41 -1.07 -7.54
CA ARG A 59 0.38 -0.20 -6.35
C ARG A 59 -0.41 -0.81 -5.21
N LEU A 60 0.04 -0.54 -3.97
CA LEU A 60 -0.58 -1.08 -2.76
C LEU A 60 -2.08 -0.73 -2.64
N VAL A 61 -2.48 0.49 -2.97
CA VAL A 61 -3.91 0.89 -2.94
C VAL A 61 -4.75 0.05 -3.91
N SER A 62 -4.24 -0.20 -5.12
CA SER A 62 -4.96 -0.98 -6.14
C SER A 62 -5.06 -2.45 -5.76
N THR A 63 -3.97 -3.06 -5.30
CA THR A 63 -3.96 -4.46 -4.84
C THR A 63 -4.83 -4.65 -3.59
N SER A 64 -4.85 -3.67 -2.66
CA SER A 64 -5.76 -3.68 -1.52
C SER A 64 -7.24 -3.62 -1.94
N ILE A 65 -7.57 -2.83 -2.98
CA ILE A 65 -8.92 -2.79 -3.56
C ILE A 65 -9.27 -4.12 -4.21
N HIS A 66 -8.33 -4.76 -4.94
CA HIS A 66 -8.57 -6.07 -5.54
C HIS A 66 -8.89 -7.15 -4.49
N ARG A 67 -8.26 -7.11 -3.32
CA ARG A 67 -8.58 -8.03 -2.20
C ARG A 67 -10.00 -7.85 -1.66
N LEU A 68 -10.59 -6.68 -1.85
CA LEU A 68 -11.99 -6.42 -1.49
C LEU A 68 -12.97 -6.90 -2.56
N MET A 69 -12.53 -6.92 -3.84
CA MET A 69 -13.38 -7.24 -4.99
C MET A 69 -13.35 -8.71 -5.38
N TYR A 70 -12.20 -9.37 -5.19
CA TYR A 70 -11.95 -10.74 -5.67
C TYR A 70 -11.48 -11.63 -4.54
N GLU A 71 -11.93 -12.89 -4.56
CA GLU A 71 -11.36 -13.95 -3.74
C GLU A 71 -10.11 -14.51 -4.41
N TYR A 72 -9.20 -14.97 -3.56
CA TYR A 72 -7.98 -15.69 -3.90
C TYR A 72 -8.18 -17.17 -3.64
N LEU A 73 -7.31 -18.05 -4.12
CA LEU A 73 -7.40 -19.48 -3.78
C LEU A 73 -7.33 -19.69 -2.28
N THR A 74 -6.40 -19.01 -1.63
CA THR A 74 -6.23 -18.99 -0.18
C THR A 74 -6.19 -17.54 0.29
N ASN A 75 -6.48 -17.31 1.57
CA ASN A 75 -6.27 -16.04 2.25
C ASN A 75 -5.25 -16.26 3.38
N TYR A 76 -4.82 -15.18 4.02
CA TYR A 76 -3.99 -15.25 5.22
C TYR A 76 -4.85 -15.05 6.47
N ASP A 77 -4.59 -15.83 7.52
CA ASP A 77 -5.25 -15.67 8.81
C ASP A 77 -4.86 -14.32 9.45
N PRO A 78 -5.82 -13.56 10.01
CA PRO A 78 -5.51 -12.27 10.59
C PRO A 78 -4.65 -12.36 11.86
N LYS A 79 -4.51 -13.52 12.52
CA LYS A 79 -3.73 -13.65 13.76
C LYS A 79 -2.24 -13.81 13.51
N ASP A 80 -1.89 -14.71 12.62
CA ASP A 80 -0.50 -15.15 12.42
C ASP A 80 -0.08 -15.26 10.94
N ALA A 81 -0.97 -14.84 10.05
CA ALA A 81 -0.75 -14.82 8.61
C ALA A 81 -0.49 -16.19 7.95
N HIS A 82 -0.86 -17.32 8.59
CA HIS A 82 -0.82 -18.59 7.89
C HIS A 82 -1.91 -18.69 6.81
N ALA A 83 -1.72 -19.57 5.82
CA ALA A 83 -2.68 -19.73 4.74
C ALA A 83 -3.97 -20.39 5.23
N VAL A 84 -5.12 -19.75 4.99
CA VAL A 84 -6.47 -20.23 5.34
C VAL A 84 -7.35 -20.34 4.10
N PRO A 85 -8.46 -21.07 4.15
CA PRO A 85 -9.38 -21.19 3.02
C PRO A 85 -9.92 -19.84 2.52
N GLY A 86 -9.75 -19.62 1.22
CA GLY A 86 -10.42 -18.59 0.43
C GLY A 86 -11.44 -19.26 -0.52
N LEU A 87 -11.21 -19.12 -1.83
CA LEU A 87 -11.98 -19.82 -2.84
C LEU A 87 -11.72 -21.33 -2.78
N ALA A 88 -10.50 -21.77 -2.50
CA ALA A 88 -10.19 -23.16 -2.21
C ALA A 88 -10.48 -23.49 -0.75
N THR A 89 -11.15 -24.61 -0.50
CA THR A 89 -11.45 -25.12 0.85
C THR A 89 -10.38 -26.11 1.34
N LYS A 90 -9.61 -26.69 0.41
CA LYS A 90 -8.53 -27.63 0.65
C LYS A 90 -7.54 -27.59 -0.50
N TRP A 91 -6.27 -27.83 -0.20
CA TRP A 91 -5.19 -28.00 -1.19
C TRP A 91 -4.20 -29.04 -0.73
N THR A 92 -3.71 -29.84 -1.67
CA THR A 92 -2.80 -30.96 -1.38
C THR A 92 -1.81 -31.14 -2.52
N PRO A 93 -0.51 -31.26 -2.21
CA PRO A 93 0.50 -31.66 -3.19
C PRO A 93 0.49 -33.17 -3.41
N SER A 94 0.86 -33.62 -4.61
CA SER A 94 1.22 -35.02 -4.91
C SER A 94 2.45 -35.50 -4.14
N ALA A 95 2.72 -36.79 -4.13
CA ALA A 95 3.87 -37.37 -3.43
C ALA A 95 5.22 -36.82 -3.97
N ASP A 96 5.33 -36.61 -5.28
CA ASP A 96 6.50 -36.03 -5.96
C ASP A 96 6.57 -34.50 -5.86
N LYS A 97 5.56 -33.85 -5.27
CA LYS A 97 5.47 -32.40 -5.08
C LYS A 97 5.37 -31.59 -6.39
N LEU A 98 5.06 -32.24 -7.50
CA LEU A 98 4.95 -31.59 -8.82
C LEU A 98 3.50 -31.31 -9.25
N THR A 99 2.51 -31.77 -8.50
CA THR A 99 1.10 -31.52 -8.79
C THR A 99 0.37 -31.07 -7.55
N TRP A 100 -0.36 -29.96 -7.65
CA TRP A 100 -1.22 -29.46 -6.59
C TRP A 100 -2.67 -29.56 -6.99
N THR A 101 -3.49 -30.12 -6.11
CA THR A 101 -4.94 -30.22 -6.29
C THR A 101 -5.64 -29.33 -5.27
N TYR A 102 -6.48 -28.41 -5.76
CA TYR A 102 -7.29 -27.52 -4.94
C TYR A 102 -8.75 -27.91 -5.07
N THR A 103 -9.44 -28.03 -3.93
CA THR A 103 -10.90 -28.20 -3.90
C THR A 103 -11.56 -26.84 -3.83
N ILE A 104 -12.22 -26.42 -4.88
CA ILE A 104 -12.90 -25.11 -4.99
C ILE A 104 -14.24 -25.16 -4.26
N ARG A 105 -14.57 -24.10 -3.54
CA ARG A 105 -15.80 -23.91 -2.78
C ARG A 105 -17.01 -23.97 -3.70
N SER A 106 -17.94 -24.88 -3.43
CA SER A 106 -19.21 -24.98 -4.15
C SER A 106 -20.22 -23.94 -3.65
N GLY A 107 -21.14 -23.54 -4.53
CA GLY A 107 -22.27 -22.65 -4.18
C GLY A 107 -21.92 -21.16 -4.10
N THR A 108 -20.64 -20.77 -4.28
CA THR A 108 -20.24 -19.36 -4.41
C THR A 108 -20.64 -18.78 -5.76
N LYS A 109 -20.96 -17.50 -5.77
CA LYS A 109 -21.40 -16.79 -6.97
C LYS A 109 -20.62 -15.50 -7.15
N TRP A 110 -20.42 -15.13 -8.40
CA TRP A 110 -20.05 -13.78 -8.79
C TRP A 110 -21.19 -12.80 -8.44
N SER A 111 -20.89 -11.52 -8.34
CA SER A 111 -21.88 -10.48 -8.01
C SER A 111 -22.99 -10.32 -9.07
N ASP A 112 -22.78 -10.86 -10.29
CA ASP A 112 -23.81 -10.95 -11.36
C ASP A 112 -24.66 -12.23 -11.25
N GLY A 113 -24.47 -13.05 -10.23
CA GLY A 113 -25.24 -14.27 -9.93
C GLY A 113 -24.74 -15.55 -10.59
N LYS A 114 -23.74 -15.49 -11.47
CA LYS A 114 -23.16 -16.68 -12.09
C LYS A 114 -22.30 -17.48 -11.08
N PRO A 115 -22.20 -18.81 -11.22
CA PRO A 115 -21.40 -19.63 -10.32
C PRO A 115 -19.90 -19.31 -10.47
N VAL A 116 -19.17 -19.31 -9.35
CA VAL A 116 -17.71 -19.33 -9.32
C VAL A 116 -17.27 -20.78 -9.38
N THR A 117 -16.35 -21.12 -10.28
CA THR A 117 -15.87 -22.49 -10.49
C THR A 117 -14.36 -22.58 -10.62
N ALA A 118 -13.83 -23.80 -10.60
CA ALA A 118 -12.40 -24.06 -10.87
C ALA A 118 -11.97 -23.59 -12.27
N GLU A 119 -12.91 -23.47 -13.21
CA GLU A 119 -12.62 -23.00 -14.55
C GLU A 119 -12.21 -21.53 -14.57
N ASP A 120 -12.78 -20.68 -13.67
CA ASP A 120 -12.37 -19.28 -13.53
C ASP A 120 -10.90 -19.18 -13.09
N ALA A 121 -10.50 -19.98 -12.08
CA ALA A 121 -9.12 -20.03 -11.62
C ALA A 121 -8.18 -20.60 -12.69
N SER A 122 -8.56 -21.70 -13.33
CA SER A 122 -7.77 -22.29 -14.42
C SER A 122 -7.57 -21.29 -15.57
N TRP A 123 -8.63 -20.59 -15.96
CA TRP A 123 -8.56 -19.57 -17.01
C TRP A 123 -7.63 -18.42 -16.61
N THR A 124 -7.74 -17.92 -15.36
CA THR A 124 -6.92 -16.81 -14.85
C THR A 124 -5.44 -17.14 -14.95
N PHE A 125 -5.03 -18.32 -14.43
CA PHE A 125 -3.62 -18.73 -14.48
C PHE A 125 -3.12 -19.02 -15.90
N ASN A 126 -3.90 -19.76 -16.71
CA ASN A 126 -3.52 -20.04 -18.10
C ASN A 126 -3.37 -18.75 -18.92
N LYS A 127 -4.21 -17.73 -18.63
CA LYS A 127 -4.10 -16.45 -19.31
C LYS A 127 -2.77 -15.77 -19.01
N MET A 128 -2.32 -15.74 -17.75
CA MET A 128 -1.01 -15.22 -17.37
C MET A 128 0.16 -16.06 -17.92
N MET A 129 -0.01 -17.39 -18.07
CA MET A 129 1.03 -18.25 -18.65
C MET A 129 1.22 -18.04 -20.16
N THR A 130 0.21 -17.53 -20.87
CA THR A 130 0.18 -17.48 -22.34
C THR A 130 0.13 -16.09 -22.93
N ASP A 131 -0.01 -15.05 -22.12
CA ASP A 131 -0.12 -13.66 -22.56
C ASP A 131 0.73 -12.76 -21.64
N GLU A 132 1.82 -12.23 -22.17
CA GLU A 132 2.78 -11.40 -21.43
C GLU A 132 2.12 -10.14 -20.84
N ASN A 133 1.16 -9.54 -21.52
CA ASN A 133 0.44 -8.39 -20.99
C ASN A 133 -0.46 -8.75 -19.80
N ALA A 134 -1.05 -9.96 -19.83
CA ALA A 134 -1.80 -10.47 -18.67
C ALA A 134 -0.87 -10.94 -17.54
N ALA A 135 0.40 -11.15 -17.80
CA ALA A 135 1.41 -11.52 -16.81
C ALA A 135 2.04 -10.30 -16.09
N THR A 136 1.78 -9.08 -16.55
CA THR A 136 2.48 -7.86 -16.09
C THR A 136 2.55 -7.73 -14.56
N ALA A 137 1.43 -7.86 -13.86
CA ALA A 137 1.40 -7.70 -12.39
C ALA A 137 1.78 -8.97 -11.63
N ASN A 138 1.34 -10.14 -12.10
CA ASN A 138 1.37 -11.39 -11.32
C ASN A 138 2.03 -12.57 -12.04
N GLY A 139 2.72 -12.34 -13.16
CA GLY A 139 3.33 -13.40 -13.97
C GLY A 139 4.38 -14.25 -13.23
N SER A 140 5.08 -13.67 -12.26
CA SER A 140 6.05 -14.38 -11.42
C SER A 140 5.43 -15.57 -10.67
N PHE A 141 4.18 -15.45 -10.22
CA PHE A 141 3.48 -16.54 -9.52
C PHE A 141 3.23 -17.77 -10.38
N VAL A 142 3.10 -17.59 -11.70
CA VAL A 142 2.83 -18.70 -12.65
C VAL A 142 4.07 -19.17 -13.41
N SER A 143 5.23 -18.56 -13.20
CA SER A 143 6.48 -18.84 -13.95
C SER A 143 6.95 -20.29 -13.84
N ASN A 144 6.64 -20.95 -12.70
CA ASN A 144 6.95 -22.36 -12.46
C ASN A 144 5.83 -23.34 -12.88
N PHE A 145 4.69 -22.80 -13.38
CA PHE A 145 3.58 -23.66 -13.79
C PHE A 145 3.86 -24.32 -15.14
N LYS A 146 3.62 -25.62 -15.20
CA LYS A 146 3.70 -26.43 -16.42
C LYS A 146 2.34 -26.52 -17.11
N LYS A 147 1.28 -26.71 -16.32
CA LYS A 147 -0.08 -26.89 -16.81
C LYS A 147 -1.09 -26.61 -15.72
N VAL A 148 -2.20 -25.97 -16.10
CA VAL A 148 -3.33 -25.74 -15.19
C VAL A 148 -4.61 -26.24 -15.83
N THR A 149 -5.38 -27.06 -15.11
CA THR A 149 -6.64 -27.65 -15.57
C THR A 149 -7.73 -27.59 -14.52
N ALA A 150 -8.98 -27.61 -14.95
CA ALA A 150 -10.17 -27.74 -14.13
C ALA A 150 -10.95 -28.99 -14.56
N PRO A 151 -10.63 -30.19 -14.04
CA PRO A 151 -11.32 -31.44 -14.41
C PRO A 151 -12.79 -31.45 -14.05
N SER A 152 -13.19 -30.68 -13.04
CA SER A 152 -14.58 -30.48 -12.64
C SER A 152 -14.82 -29.03 -12.16
N PRO A 153 -16.05 -28.58 -11.96
CA PRO A 153 -16.33 -27.24 -11.43
C PRO A 153 -15.73 -26.96 -10.04
N THR A 154 -15.38 -28.01 -9.28
CA THR A 154 -14.84 -27.91 -7.92
C THR A 154 -13.42 -28.43 -7.77
N GLU A 155 -12.73 -28.76 -8.86
CA GLU A 155 -11.36 -29.27 -8.81
C GLU A 155 -10.46 -28.46 -9.74
N LEU A 156 -9.41 -27.85 -9.17
CA LEU A 156 -8.33 -27.20 -9.90
C LEU A 156 -7.05 -27.99 -9.71
N VAL A 157 -6.36 -28.32 -10.80
CA VAL A 157 -5.08 -29.04 -10.78
C VAL A 157 -4.00 -28.20 -11.45
N ILE A 158 -2.89 -27.98 -10.73
CA ILE A 158 -1.72 -27.24 -11.19
C ILE A 158 -0.51 -28.17 -11.20
N GLU A 159 0.05 -28.43 -12.38
CA GLU A 159 1.32 -29.14 -12.56
C GLU A 159 2.48 -28.12 -12.58
N LEU A 160 3.57 -28.44 -11.88
CA LEU A 160 4.76 -27.59 -11.75
C LEU A 160 5.97 -28.18 -12.50
N ASN A 161 6.88 -27.32 -12.92
CA ASN A 161 8.19 -27.72 -13.47
C ASN A 161 9.16 -28.19 -12.36
N LYS A 162 9.07 -27.56 -11.16
CA LYS A 162 9.90 -27.89 -9.98
C LYS A 162 9.02 -27.82 -8.72
N PRO A 163 9.36 -28.55 -7.64
CA PRO A 163 8.66 -28.41 -6.36
C PRO A 163 8.66 -26.97 -5.87
N GLN A 164 7.50 -26.53 -5.33
CA GLN A 164 7.30 -25.16 -4.83
C GLN A 164 6.36 -25.18 -3.62
N ALA A 165 6.90 -24.91 -2.43
CA ALA A 165 6.13 -24.93 -1.17
C ALA A 165 5.18 -23.72 -1.05
N THR A 166 5.47 -22.61 -1.72
CA THR A 166 4.68 -21.36 -1.71
C THR A 166 3.31 -21.48 -2.38
N MET A 167 3.02 -22.62 -3.01
CA MET A 167 1.73 -22.88 -3.64
C MET A 167 0.53 -22.84 -2.68
N ALA A 168 0.77 -22.99 -1.37
CA ALA A 168 -0.27 -22.81 -0.35
C ALA A 168 -0.73 -21.35 -0.21
N ALA A 169 0.01 -20.39 -0.72
CA ALA A 169 -0.21 -18.95 -0.55
C ALA A 169 -0.04 -18.19 -1.89
N LEU A 170 -0.71 -18.66 -2.94
CA LEU A 170 -0.73 -17.98 -4.24
C LEU A 170 -1.51 -16.69 -4.14
N ASP A 171 -0.80 -15.57 -4.22
CA ASP A 171 -1.35 -14.22 -4.07
C ASP A 171 -1.86 -13.63 -5.40
N VAL A 172 -2.76 -14.35 -6.04
CA VAL A 172 -3.35 -13.98 -7.33
C VAL A 172 -4.88 -13.91 -7.21
N PRO A 173 -5.51 -12.74 -7.51
CA PRO A 173 -6.96 -12.61 -7.52
C PRO A 173 -7.55 -13.44 -8.66
N ILE A 174 -8.58 -14.23 -8.37
CA ILE A 174 -9.29 -15.02 -9.38
C ILE A 174 -10.37 -14.15 -10.01
N VAL A 175 -10.37 -14.06 -11.32
CA VAL A 175 -11.29 -13.21 -12.08
C VAL A 175 -12.40 -14.00 -12.79
N PRO A 176 -13.58 -13.40 -13.07
CA PRO A 176 -14.68 -14.06 -13.77
C PRO A 176 -14.33 -14.29 -15.24
N LYS A 177 -14.07 -15.55 -15.62
CA LYS A 177 -13.75 -15.93 -17.00
C LYS A 177 -14.72 -15.32 -18.01
N HIS A 178 -16.03 -15.43 -17.78
CA HIS A 178 -17.07 -14.98 -18.71
C HIS A 178 -17.09 -13.47 -19.00
N ILE A 179 -16.38 -12.67 -18.19
CA ILE A 179 -16.14 -11.24 -18.43
C ILE A 179 -14.80 -11.06 -19.16
N TRP A 180 -13.74 -11.62 -18.55
CA TRP A 180 -12.37 -11.35 -18.96
C TRP A 180 -11.94 -12.06 -20.25
N GLU A 181 -12.58 -13.17 -20.64
CA GLU A 181 -12.33 -13.83 -21.93
C GLU A 181 -12.65 -12.96 -23.15
N LYS A 182 -13.43 -11.88 -22.96
CA LYS A 182 -13.78 -10.91 -24.01
C LYS A 182 -12.73 -9.81 -24.19
N VAL A 183 -11.80 -9.67 -23.24
CA VAL A 183 -10.72 -8.68 -23.31
C VAL A 183 -9.72 -9.10 -24.39
N LYS A 184 -9.51 -8.22 -25.37
CA LYS A 184 -8.63 -8.49 -26.52
C LYS A 184 -7.20 -8.00 -26.29
N ASP A 185 -7.04 -6.91 -25.53
CA ASP A 185 -5.75 -6.28 -25.28
C ASP A 185 -5.64 -5.99 -23.78
N PHE A 186 -4.91 -6.85 -23.06
CA PHE A 186 -4.72 -6.74 -21.62
C PHE A 186 -3.88 -5.55 -21.23
N SER A 187 -2.96 -5.09 -22.08
CA SER A 187 -2.11 -3.93 -21.81
C SER A 187 -2.87 -2.60 -21.69
N LYS A 188 -4.11 -2.55 -22.22
CA LYS A 188 -4.95 -1.33 -22.26
C LYS A 188 -6.24 -1.43 -21.47
N PHE A 189 -6.53 -2.59 -20.89
CA PHE A 189 -7.79 -2.82 -20.19
C PHE A 189 -7.67 -2.56 -18.70
N ASN A 190 -7.92 -1.32 -18.30
CA ASN A 190 -7.88 -0.91 -16.88
C ASN A 190 -9.13 -1.29 -16.07
N ASN A 191 -10.15 -1.87 -16.68
CA ASN A 191 -11.41 -2.25 -16.01
C ASN A 191 -12.14 -1.07 -15.33
N ASP A 192 -12.03 0.13 -15.88
CA ASP A 192 -12.44 1.40 -15.27
C ASP A 192 -13.60 2.11 -15.98
N LYS A 193 -14.33 1.41 -16.86
CA LYS A 193 -15.36 2.01 -17.72
C LYS A 193 -16.79 1.60 -17.38
N GLU A 194 -16.98 0.37 -16.90
CA GLU A 194 -18.32 -0.20 -16.67
C GLU A 194 -18.48 -0.58 -15.20
N PHE A 195 -19.54 -0.10 -14.57
CA PHE A 195 -19.86 -0.38 -13.17
C PHE A 195 -21.29 -0.93 -13.03
N PRO A 196 -21.56 -1.80 -12.04
CA PRO A 196 -20.61 -2.36 -11.05
C PRO A 196 -19.65 -3.36 -11.67
N ILE A 197 -18.41 -3.40 -11.15
CA ILE A 197 -17.44 -4.43 -11.57
C ILE A 197 -17.81 -5.76 -10.94
N VAL A 198 -17.87 -6.81 -11.78
CA VAL A 198 -18.21 -8.18 -11.31
C VAL A 198 -17.04 -8.76 -10.53
N GLY A 199 -17.31 -9.11 -9.26
CA GLY A 199 -16.36 -9.72 -8.33
C GLY A 199 -17.05 -10.74 -7.42
N ASN A 200 -16.28 -11.42 -6.58
CA ASN A 200 -16.76 -12.40 -5.60
C ASN A 200 -16.19 -12.18 -4.19
N GLY A 201 -15.49 -11.07 -3.98
CA GLY A 201 -15.00 -10.62 -2.67
C GLY A 201 -16.11 -10.03 -1.78
N PRO A 202 -15.75 -9.51 -0.59
CA PRO A 202 -16.71 -8.93 0.36
C PRO A 202 -17.39 -7.65 -0.14
N PHE A 203 -16.81 -6.96 -1.11
CA PHE A 203 -17.35 -5.74 -1.68
C PHE A 203 -17.45 -5.82 -3.20
N VAL A 204 -18.37 -5.02 -3.75
CA VAL A 204 -18.56 -4.79 -5.19
C VAL A 204 -18.18 -3.34 -5.48
N LEU A 205 -17.32 -3.10 -6.45
CA LEU A 205 -16.93 -1.74 -6.86
C LEU A 205 -18.02 -1.15 -7.75
N THR A 206 -18.65 -0.08 -7.27
CA THR A 206 -19.82 0.56 -7.92
C THR A 206 -19.51 1.92 -8.53
N GLY A 207 -18.31 2.46 -8.29
CA GLY A 207 -17.91 3.73 -8.89
C GLY A 207 -16.43 4.03 -8.70
N TYR A 208 -15.86 4.69 -9.69
CA TYR A 208 -14.46 5.13 -9.70
C TYR A 208 -14.32 6.44 -10.45
N LYS A 209 -13.49 7.31 -9.90
CA LYS A 209 -12.99 8.49 -10.59
C LYS A 209 -11.50 8.64 -10.26
N ALA A 210 -10.67 8.61 -11.29
CA ALA A 210 -9.21 8.74 -11.14
C ALA A 210 -8.85 9.98 -10.30
N ASP A 211 -7.86 9.83 -9.44
CA ASP A 211 -7.36 10.86 -8.52
C ASP A 211 -8.45 11.54 -7.66
N SER A 212 -9.55 10.82 -7.39
CA SER A 212 -10.67 11.35 -6.61
C SER A 212 -11.22 10.32 -5.64
N TYR A 213 -11.83 9.24 -6.14
CA TYR A 213 -12.43 8.23 -5.26
C TYR A 213 -12.57 6.84 -5.90
N VAL A 214 -12.67 5.83 -5.04
CA VAL A 214 -13.17 4.49 -5.34
C VAL A 214 -14.31 4.18 -4.38
N ARG A 215 -15.48 3.80 -4.93
CA ARG A 215 -16.68 3.48 -4.17
C ARG A 215 -16.98 1.99 -4.27
N LEU A 216 -17.17 1.37 -3.11
CA LEU A 216 -17.54 -0.03 -2.99
C LEU A 216 -18.79 -0.18 -2.11
N GLU A 217 -19.63 -1.14 -2.45
CA GLU A 217 -20.81 -1.52 -1.68
C GLU A 217 -20.68 -2.97 -1.19
N PRO A 218 -21.30 -3.33 -0.05
CA PRO A 218 -21.26 -4.70 0.46
C PRO A 218 -21.76 -5.73 -0.55
N ASN A 219 -21.00 -6.80 -0.76
CA ASN A 219 -21.47 -7.97 -1.46
C ASN A 219 -22.36 -8.81 -0.53
N LYS A 220 -23.66 -8.68 -0.66
CA LYS A 220 -24.64 -9.39 0.17
C LYS A 220 -24.58 -10.91 0.01
N SER A 221 -23.97 -11.40 -1.08
CA SER A 221 -23.80 -12.82 -1.39
C SER A 221 -22.43 -13.36 -0.96
N PHE A 222 -21.62 -12.55 -0.29
CA PHE A 222 -20.28 -12.98 0.15
C PHE A 222 -20.39 -14.16 1.13
N TRP A 223 -19.65 -15.22 0.89
CA TRP A 223 -19.80 -16.49 1.62
C TRP A 223 -19.44 -16.43 3.12
N ARG A 224 -18.63 -15.46 3.54
CA ARG A 224 -18.34 -15.18 4.98
C ARG A 224 -19.35 -14.23 5.62
N GLY A 225 -20.36 -13.76 4.91
CA GLY A 225 -21.30 -12.73 5.34
C GLY A 225 -20.93 -11.33 4.84
N ALA A 226 -21.94 -10.47 4.70
CA ALA A 226 -21.75 -9.13 4.20
C ALA A 226 -21.05 -8.23 5.22
N PRO A 227 -20.25 -7.24 4.78
CA PRO A 227 -19.76 -6.13 5.61
C PRO A 227 -20.91 -5.36 6.30
N LYS A 228 -20.60 -4.65 7.39
CA LYS A 228 -21.60 -3.96 8.22
C LYS A 228 -21.80 -2.48 7.87
N PHE A 229 -20.87 -1.87 7.14
CA PHE A 229 -21.04 -0.54 6.57
C PHE A 229 -21.80 -0.64 5.26
N ASP A 230 -22.63 0.38 4.94
CA ASP A 230 -23.43 0.43 3.70
C ASP A 230 -22.60 0.85 2.48
N GLU A 231 -21.47 1.48 2.72
CA GLU A 231 -20.51 1.92 1.70
C GLU A 231 -19.10 1.98 2.28
N LEU A 232 -18.12 1.57 1.48
CA LEU A 232 -16.69 1.81 1.69
C LEU A 232 -16.21 2.76 0.59
N LEU A 233 -15.69 3.92 1.00
CA LEU A 233 -15.27 4.98 0.09
C LEU A 233 -13.80 5.32 0.29
N PHE A 234 -12.94 4.96 -0.65
CA PHE A 234 -11.56 5.46 -0.68
C PHE A 234 -11.55 6.83 -1.35
N LYS A 235 -11.02 7.84 -0.66
CA LYS A 235 -10.83 9.20 -1.16
C LYS A 235 -9.35 9.50 -1.30
N TYR A 236 -8.95 9.97 -2.47
CA TYR A 236 -7.57 10.35 -2.73
C TYR A 236 -7.27 11.75 -2.17
N TYR A 237 -6.17 11.85 -1.43
CA TYR A 237 -5.60 13.07 -0.90
C TYR A 237 -4.14 13.16 -1.32
N LYS A 238 -3.80 14.13 -2.15
CA LYS A 238 -2.41 14.35 -2.58
C LYS A 238 -1.53 14.85 -1.41
N ASP A 239 -2.15 15.49 -0.42
CA ASP A 239 -1.50 16.11 0.72
C ASP A 239 -1.93 15.40 2.01
N GLY A 240 -0.94 14.91 2.78
CA GLY A 240 -1.20 14.18 4.03
C GLY A 240 -1.81 15.07 5.11
N ASP A 241 -1.43 16.35 5.21
CA ASP A 241 -2.00 17.27 6.19
C ASP A 241 -3.47 17.56 5.89
N ALA A 242 -3.84 17.61 4.60
CA ALA A 242 -5.25 17.74 4.21
C ALA A 242 -6.06 16.48 4.59
N ALA A 243 -5.48 15.28 4.48
CA ALA A 243 -6.13 14.04 4.93
C ALA A 243 -6.32 14.02 6.45
N VAL A 244 -5.29 14.44 7.21
CA VAL A 244 -5.36 14.57 8.68
C VAL A 244 -6.42 15.60 9.09
N ALA A 245 -6.47 16.76 8.44
CA ALA A 245 -7.48 17.78 8.70
C ALA A 245 -8.90 17.27 8.41
N ALA A 246 -9.08 16.44 7.37
CA ALA A 246 -10.36 15.81 7.06
C ALA A 246 -10.75 14.76 8.13
N LEU A 247 -9.80 13.99 8.68
CA LEU A 247 -10.04 13.09 9.80
C LEU A 247 -10.50 13.86 11.04
N GLN A 248 -9.82 14.96 11.39
CA GLN A 248 -10.17 15.80 12.54
C GLN A 248 -11.58 16.39 12.44
N LYS A 249 -12.03 16.74 11.23
CA LYS A 249 -13.37 17.26 10.96
C LYS A 249 -14.45 16.16 10.85
N GLY A 250 -14.07 14.88 10.83
CA GLY A 250 -14.99 13.78 10.60
C GLY A 250 -15.44 13.57 9.15
N GLU A 251 -14.73 14.20 8.19
CA GLU A 251 -14.99 14.04 6.75
C GLU A 251 -14.45 12.72 6.19
N VAL A 252 -13.46 12.12 6.89
CA VAL A 252 -12.96 10.77 6.66
C VAL A 252 -12.91 10.01 7.99
N SER A 253 -13.05 8.69 7.91
CA SER A 253 -13.09 7.79 9.06
C SER A 253 -11.71 7.26 9.44
N PHE A 254 -10.79 7.24 8.48
CA PHE A 254 -9.46 6.63 8.59
C PHE A 254 -8.43 7.36 7.73
N VAL A 255 -7.20 7.48 8.25
CA VAL A 255 -5.99 7.96 7.54
C VAL A 255 -4.83 7.03 7.87
N GLY A 256 -4.08 6.58 6.86
CA GLY A 256 -2.82 5.85 7.02
C GLY A 256 -1.59 6.72 6.74
N ASP A 257 -0.41 6.11 6.83
CA ASP A 257 0.89 6.72 6.49
C ASP A 257 1.14 8.06 7.21
N LEU A 258 0.80 8.11 8.51
CA LEU A 258 1.00 9.31 9.33
C LEU A 258 2.48 9.53 9.62
N THR A 259 2.92 10.76 9.47
CA THR A 259 4.22 11.18 10.01
C THR A 259 4.21 11.16 11.54
N PRO A 260 5.35 11.02 12.22
CA PRO A 260 5.44 11.09 13.68
C PRO A 260 4.80 12.35 14.28
N ALA A 261 4.97 13.50 13.64
CA ALA A 261 4.38 14.76 14.08
C ALA A 261 2.85 14.76 14.00
N GLN A 262 2.28 14.23 12.90
CA GLN A 262 0.84 14.08 12.72
C GLN A 262 0.26 13.10 13.75
N ALA A 263 0.92 11.95 13.98
CA ALA A 263 0.51 10.98 14.99
C ALA A 263 0.46 11.61 16.38
N SER A 264 1.52 12.31 16.78
CA SER A 264 1.59 13.01 18.07
C SER A 264 0.48 14.06 18.24
N ALA A 265 0.16 14.81 17.18
CA ALA A 265 -0.92 15.80 17.20
C ALA A 265 -2.32 15.17 17.36
N LEU A 266 -2.51 13.94 16.85
CA LEU A 266 -3.78 13.22 16.92
C LEU A 266 -3.99 12.47 18.23
N GLN A 267 -2.92 12.06 18.94
CA GLN A 267 -3.01 11.28 20.18
C GLN A 267 -3.84 11.95 21.30
N SER A 268 -3.91 13.27 21.32
CA SER A 268 -4.65 14.02 22.34
C SER A 268 -6.15 14.19 22.03
N GLN A 269 -6.63 13.74 20.89
CA GLN A 269 -8.01 13.92 20.44
C GLN A 269 -8.89 12.75 20.90
N GLN A 270 -9.99 13.05 21.61
CA GLN A 270 -10.85 12.05 22.26
C GLN A 270 -11.50 11.06 21.28
N ASP A 271 -11.90 11.55 20.10
CA ASP A 271 -12.63 10.76 19.10
C ASP A 271 -11.70 10.11 18.06
N ILE A 272 -10.38 10.20 18.25
CA ILE A 272 -9.39 9.64 17.33
C ILE A 272 -8.50 8.65 18.07
N LYS A 273 -8.35 7.47 17.50
CA LYS A 273 -7.39 6.49 17.96
C LYS A 273 -6.25 6.39 16.97
N VAL A 274 -5.03 6.63 17.44
CA VAL A 274 -3.80 6.36 16.69
C VAL A 274 -3.44 4.89 16.87
N ASN A 275 -3.16 4.20 15.77
CA ASN A 275 -2.66 2.84 15.70
C ASN A 275 -1.22 2.89 15.21
N ASP A 276 -0.28 2.63 16.09
CA ASP A 276 1.16 2.57 15.81
C ASP A 276 1.60 1.11 15.85
N ALA A 277 1.62 0.48 14.70
CA ALA A 277 1.77 -0.96 14.58
C ALA A 277 3.11 -1.33 13.94
N PRO A 278 3.75 -2.47 14.33
CA PRO A 278 4.91 -2.98 13.62
C PRO A 278 4.66 -3.09 12.11
N GLY A 279 5.48 -2.38 11.34
CA GLY A 279 5.35 -2.32 9.89
C GLY A 279 5.75 -3.63 9.20
N ARG A 280 5.41 -3.71 7.92
CA ARG A 280 5.78 -4.85 7.05
C ARG A 280 6.98 -4.54 6.16
N ARG A 281 7.48 -3.31 6.20
CA ARG A 281 8.59 -2.84 5.36
C ARG A 281 9.88 -2.85 6.17
N PHE A 282 10.98 -3.21 5.52
CA PHE A 282 12.31 -2.88 5.98
C PHE A 282 12.81 -1.61 5.27
N TYR A 283 13.68 -0.87 5.94
CA TYR A 283 14.40 0.29 5.40
C TYR A 283 15.90 -0.02 5.43
N ALA A 284 16.53 0.02 4.28
CA ALA A 284 17.89 -0.49 4.11
C ALA A 284 18.76 0.40 3.23
N LEU A 285 20.05 0.13 3.26
CA LEU A 285 21.05 0.65 2.34
C LEU A 285 21.59 -0.50 1.50
N ALA A 286 21.20 -0.56 0.24
CA ALA A 286 21.70 -1.50 -0.73
C ALA A 286 23.10 -1.09 -1.20
N THR A 287 23.98 -2.07 -1.39
CA THR A 287 25.36 -1.87 -1.83
C THR A 287 25.54 -2.42 -3.24
N ASN A 288 26.01 -1.60 -4.17
CA ASN A 288 26.40 -2.03 -5.50
C ASN A 288 27.86 -2.53 -5.49
N PRO A 289 28.11 -3.84 -5.58
CA PRO A 289 29.47 -4.39 -5.60
C PRO A 289 30.14 -4.30 -6.98
N GLY A 290 29.56 -3.56 -7.90
CA GLY A 290 29.86 -3.60 -9.32
C GLY A 290 28.87 -4.52 -10.04
N ALA A 291 27.97 -3.92 -10.81
CA ALA A 291 26.92 -4.65 -11.51
C ALA A 291 27.49 -5.67 -12.49
N GLN A 292 26.92 -6.87 -12.49
CA GLN A 292 27.27 -7.97 -13.38
C GLN A 292 26.02 -8.69 -13.83
N ALA A 293 25.87 -8.91 -15.12
CA ALA A 293 24.80 -9.70 -15.69
C ALA A 293 25.04 -11.21 -15.51
N ALA A 294 24.01 -12.03 -15.72
CA ALA A 294 24.09 -13.49 -15.58
C ALA A 294 25.06 -14.14 -16.58
N ASN A 295 25.28 -13.52 -17.74
CA ASN A 295 26.28 -13.95 -18.73
C ASN A 295 27.72 -13.63 -18.31
N GLY A 296 27.96 -12.91 -17.22
CA GLY A 296 29.26 -12.52 -16.69
C GLY A 296 29.75 -11.15 -17.13
N ASP A 297 29.06 -10.47 -18.03
CA ASP A 297 29.42 -9.12 -18.47
C ASP A 297 29.20 -8.12 -17.33
N LYS A 298 30.18 -7.25 -17.12
CA LYS A 298 30.15 -6.19 -16.12
C LYS A 298 29.60 -4.92 -16.73
N PHE A 299 28.86 -4.18 -15.95
CA PHE A 299 28.32 -2.87 -16.29
C PHE A 299 28.23 -1.97 -15.05
N GLY A 300 27.73 -0.75 -15.23
CA GLY A 300 27.66 0.22 -14.13
C GLY A 300 29.03 0.73 -13.69
N ASN A 301 29.05 1.46 -12.58
CA ASN A 301 30.23 2.18 -12.11
C ASN A 301 30.37 2.22 -10.58
N GLY A 302 29.84 1.23 -9.87
CA GLY A 302 29.99 1.10 -8.43
C GLY A 302 31.45 1.05 -7.97
N ASP A 303 31.72 1.61 -6.79
CA ASP A 303 33.09 1.70 -6.25
C ASP A 303 33.65 0.31 -5.91
N ALA A 304 34.85 0.01 -6.42
CA ALA A 304 35.48 -1.29 -6.27
C ALA A 304 35.82 -1.67 -4.82
N SER A 305 35.89 -0.72 -3.89
CA SER A 305 36.11 -1.01 -2.47
C SER A 305 34.95 -1.80 -1.87
N LEU A 306 33.73 -1.61 -2.41
CA LEU A 306 32.52 -2.31 -1.97
C LEU A 306 32.50 -3.81 -2.32
N LEU A 307 33.43 -4.30 -3.15
CA LEU A 307 33.68 -5.73 -3.35
C LEU A 307 34.26 -6.41 -2.10
N ASP A 308 34.95 -5.66 -1.24
CA ASP A 308 35.53 -6.20 -0.01
C ASP A 308 34.44 -6.23 1.10
N GLN A 309 34.06 -7.45 1.53
CA GLN A 309 33.07 -7.65 2.58
C GLN A 309 33.41 -6.89 3.87
N ARG A 310 34.70 -6.73 4.20
CA ARG A 310 35.13 -5.99 5.40
C ARG A 310 34.80 -4.51 5.30
N VAL A 311 34.83 -3.94 4.09
CA VAL A 311 34.40 -2.55 3.86
C VAL A 311 32.91 -2.42 4.12
N ARG A 312 32.07 -3.29 3.54
CA ARG A 312 30.63 -3.27 3.73
C ARG A 312 30.24 -3.42 5.22
N GLN A 313 30.89 -4.38 5.90
CA GLN A 313 30.68 -4.58 7.35
C GLN A 313 31.15 -3.38 8.18
N ALA A 314 32.25 -2.73 7.82
CA ALA A 314 32.74 -1.54 8.50
C ALA A 314 31.80 -0.34 8.33
N LEU A 315 31.25 -0.16 7.13
CA LEU A 315 30.25 0.89 6.86
C LEU A 315 29.01 0.69 7.75
N PHE A 316 28.49 -0.54 7.83
CA PHE A 316 27.33 -0.85 8.66
C PHE A 316 27.63 -0.72 10.16
N MET A 317 28.82 -1.14 10.59
CA MET A 317 29.29 -0.99 11.98
C MET A 317 29.39 0.48 12.43
N ALA A 318 29.49 1.40 11.49
CA ALA A 318 29.50 2.85 11.73
C ALA A 318 28.12 3.52 11.55
N VAL A 319 27.04 2.75 11.56
CA VAL A 319 25.66 3.27 11.54
C VAL A 319 25.05 3.12 12.94
N ASP A 320 24.72 4.23 13.56
CA ASP A 320 24.01 4.27 14.84
C ASP A 320 22.50 4.13 14.60
N ARG A 321 22.02 2.88 14.58
CA ARG A 321 20.62 2.55 14.30
C ARG A 321 19.69 3.07 15.39
N THR A 322 20.14 3.09 16.65
CA THR A 322 19.37 3.67 17.76
C THR A 322 19.10 5.16 17.50
N THR A 323 20.13 5.92 17.11
CA THR A 323 19.97 7.33 16.73
C THR A 323 19.01 7.51 15.55
N LEU A 324 19.04 6.63 14.54
CA LEU A 324 18.08 6.70 13.42
C LEU A 324 16.65 6.48 13.91
N VAL A 325 16.41 5.44 14.71
CA VAL A 325 15.08 5.18 15.29
C VAL A 325 14.57 6.37 16.09
N ASP A 326 15.42 6.93 16.97
CA ASP A 326 15.01 8.00 17.86
C ASP A 326 14.84 9.36 17.17
N ARG A 327 15.69 9.68 16.18
CA ARG A 327 15.77 11.03 15.61
C ARG A 327 15.10 11.16 14.24
N VAL A 328 15.23 10.15 13.38
CA VAL A 328 14.60 10.16 12.07
C VAL A 328 13.18 9.62 12.15
N PHE A 329 13.03 8.43 12.73
CA PHE A 329 11.71 7.78 12.86
C PHE A 329 10.96 8.19 14.13
N GLN A 330 11.55 9.01 15.03
CA GLN A 330 10.96 9.55 16.26
C GLN A 330 10.29 8.49 17.14
N GLY A 331 10.88 7.29 17.21
CA GLY A 331 10.38 6.14 17.97
C GLY A 331 9.34 5.29 17.24
N HIS A 332 8.93 5.66 16.00
CA HIS A 332 7.99 4.89 15.17
C HIS A 332 8.71 3.90 14.25
N ALA A 333 9.72 3.23 14.75
CA ALA A 333 10.45 2.15 14.10
C ALA A 333 11.13 1.27 15.15
N VAL A 334 11.59 0.09 14.72
CA VAL A 334 12.56 -0.70 15.48
C VAL A 334 13.84 -0.89 14.69
N GLU A 335 14.97 -1.12 15.37
CA GLU A 335 16.26 -1.36 14.69
C GLU A 335 16.17 -2.54 13.75
N GLY A 336 16.76 -2.37 12.56
CA GLY A 336 16.79 -3.38 11.53
C GLY A 336 17.90 -4.41 11.71
N GLU A 337 17.66 -5.63 11.23
CA GLU A 337 18.61 -6.73 11.27
C GLU A 337 18.61 -7.50 9.93
N GLY A 338 17.66 -8.40 9.71
CA GLY A 338 17.45 -9.11 8.44
C GLY A 338 16.40 -8.42 7.54
N TYR A 339 16.04 -9.08 6.44
CA TYR A 339 15.05 -8.56 5.48
C TYR A 339 13.61 -8.74 5.93
N ILE A 340 13.37 -9.69 6.85
CA ILE A 340 12.03 -10.06 7.27
C ILE A 340 11.73 -9.36 8.60
N PRO A 341 10.76 -8.42 8.64
CA PRO A 341 10.41 -7.69 9.85
C PRO A 341 9.89 -8.58 10.99
N PRO A 342 10.04 -8.17 12.27
CA PRO A 342 9.62 -8.94 13.45
C PRO A 342 8.14 -9.35 13.47
N ARG A 343 7.27 -8.60 12.78
CA ARG A 343 5.85 -8.96 12.68
C ARG A 343 5.61 -10.33 12.04
N PHE A 344 6.53 -10.82 11.20
CA PHE A 344 6.50 -12.15 10.59
C PHE A 344 7.35 -13.13 11.41
N SER A 345 7.00 -13.32 12.67
CA SER A 345 7.78 -14.04 13.69
C SER A 345 8.24 -15.44 13.28
N THR A 346 7.49 -16.13 12.41
CA THR A 346 7.85 -17.45 11.86
C THR A 346 9.19 -17.42 11.14
N TYR A 347 9.42 -16.40 10.33
CA TYR A 347 10.59 -16.26 9.47
C TYR A 347 11.62 -15.25 10.00
N TYR A 348 11.22 -14.37 10.90
CA TYR A 348 12.10 -13.36 11.47
C TYR A 348 13.35 -13.99 12.07
N TRP A 349 14.50 -13.45 11.67
CA TRP A 349 15.81 -13.84 12.14
C TRP A 349 16.48 -12.70 12.90
N LYS A 350 17.22 -13.07 13.95
CA LYS A 350 18.03 -12.16 14.73
C LYS A 350 19.47 -12.68 14.80
N PRO A 351 20.49 -11.81 14.61
CA PRO A 351 21.88 -12.23 14.75
C PRO A 351 22.17 -12.73 16.17
N SER A 352 22.97 -13.78 16.25
CA SER A 352 23.55 -14.16 17.55
C SER A 352 24.55 -13.10 18.01
N ALA A 353 24.86 -13.06 19.30
CA ALA A 353 25.81 -12.09 19.87
C ALA A 353 27.19 -12.09 19.18
N ASN A 354 27.59 -13.21 18.57
CA ASN A 354 28.86 -13.31 17.82
C ASN A 354 28.75 -12.79 16.38
N GLN A 355 27.55 -12.72 15.83
CA GLN A 355 27.27 -12.24 14.47
C GLN A 355 26.85 -10.77 14.44
N GLU A 356 26.38 -10.27 15.56
CA GLU A 356 25.85 -8.90 15.65
C GLU A 356 26.90 -7.86 15.23
N ILE A 357 26.52 -7.03 14.27
CA ILE A 357 27.30 -5.85 13.86
C ILE A 357 26.78 -4.67 14.67
N ALA A 358 27.26 -4.59 15.93
CA ALA A 358 26.94 -3.48 16.82
C ALA A 358 27.64 -2.19 16.37
N TYR A 359 27.04 -1.04 16.70
CA TYR A 359 27.64 0.26 16.45
C TYR A 359 28.99 0.40 17.18
N ASP A 360 30.07 0.45 16.43
CA ASP A 360 31.44 0.66 16.91
C ASP A 360 32.29 1.31 15.80
N PRO A 361 32.25 2.64 15.64
CA PRO A 361 33.02 3.34 14.61
C PRO A 361 34.53 3.17 14.76
N ALA A 362 35.02 2.96 16.00
CA ALA A 362 36.44 2.72 16.23
C ALA A 362 36.88 1.34 15.69
N LYS A 363 36.07 0.30 15.90
CA LYS A 363 36.29 -1.03 15.33
C LYS A 363 36.14 -1.00 13.81
N ALA A 364 35.16 -0.26 13.28
CA ALA A 364 35.00 -0.04 11.83
C ALA A 364 36.26 0.55 11.22
N GLY A 365 36.83 1.58 11.83
CA GLY A 365 38.09 2.19 11.39
C GLY A 365 39.25 1.20 11.36
N ARG A 366 39.42 0.39 12.43
CA ARG A 366 40.46 -0.66 12.49
C ARG A 366 40.25 -1.74 11.41
N LEU A 367 39.00 -2.13 11.16
CA LEU A 367 38.68 -3.13 10.12
C LEU A 367 39.05 -2.62 8.72
N LEU A 368 38.78 -1.36 8.42
CA LEU A 368 39.19 -0.72 7.17
C LEU A 368 40.71 -0.65 7.04
N ASP A 369 41.44 -0.33 8.12
CA ASP A 369 42.90 -0.30 8.13
C ASP A 369 43.50 -1.70 7.86
N GLN A 370 42.93 -2.75 8.48
CA GLN A 370 43.31 -4.15 8.26
C GLN A 370 42.96 -4.64 6.85
N ALA A 371 41.92 -4.11 6.25
CA ALA A 371 41.55 -4.39 4.87
C ALA A 371 42.41 -3.68 3.83
N GLY A 372 43.30 -2.77 4.29
CA GLY A 372 44.24 -2.04 3.45
C GLY A 372 43.76 -0.66 2.97
N TYR A 373 42.59 -0.23 3.41
CA TYR A 373 42.01 1.09 3.11
C TYR A 373 42.45 2.10 4.18
N LYS A 374 43.68 2.61 4.09
CA LYS A 374 44.26 3.51 5.11
C LYS A 374 43.92 4.97 4.83
N LYS A 375 43.95 5.81 5.88
CA LYS A 375 43.85 7.26 5.76
C LYS A 375 45.15 7.83 5.16
N ASN A 376 45.03 8.77 4.20
CA ASN A 376 46.15 9.55 3.66
C ASN A 376 46.52 10.72 4.62
N GLY A 377 47.45 11.58 4.16
CA GLY A 377 47.92 12.74 4.95
C GLY A 377 46.83 13.76 5.29
N ASP A 378 45.75 13.81 4.50
CA ASP A 378 44.58 14.70 4.71
C ASP A 378 43.46 14.03 5.56
N GLY A 379 43.71 12.85 6.11
CA GLY A 379 42.76 12.10 6.89
C GLY A 379 41.69 11.37 6.09
N LYS A 380 41.75 11.41 4.76
CA LYS A 380 40.81 10.69 3.87
C LYS A 380 41.27 9.26 3.62
N ARG A 381 40.32 8.31 3.67
CA ARG A 381 40.58 6.92 3.28
C ARG A 381 40.76 6.83 1.77
N VAL A 382 41.73 5.98 1.38
CA VAL A 382 42.03 5.75 -0.04
C VAL A 382 41.69 4.33 -0.44
N GLY A 383 41.16 4.19 -1.64
CA GLY A 383 40.97 2.90 -2.31
C GLY A 383 42.29 2.25 -2.69
N LYS A 384 42.23 1.03 -3.19
CA LYS A 384 43.44 0.29 -3.70
C LYS A 384 44.06 0.96 -4.93
N ASP A 385 43.31 1.83 -5.60
CA ASP A 385 43.74 2.69 -6.70
C ASP A 385 44.45 3.98 -6.24
N GLY A 386 44.53 4.22 -4.93
CA GLY A 386 45.15 5.38 -4.32
C GLY A 386 44.29 6.64 -4.29
N LYS A 387 43.01 6.57 -4.76
CA LYS A 387 42.07 7.70 -4.72
C LYS A 387 41.31 7.75 -3.40
N PRO A 388 40.91 8.93 -2.94
CA PRO A 388 39.96 9.05 -1.82
C PRO A 388 38.65 8.30 -2.13
N ILE A 389 38.14 7.60 -1.13
CA ILE A 389 36.82 6.96 -1.20
C ILE A 389 35.75 8.04 -0.97
N ASP A 390 34.86 8.20 -1.92
CA ASP A 390 33.70 9.12 -1.86
C ASP A 390 32.51 8.40 -2.49
N TYR A 391 31.59 7.89 -1.65
CA TYR A 391 30.44 7.10 -2.12
C TYR A 391 29.28 7.99 -2.55
N ARG A 392 28.69 7.66 -3.69
CA ARG A 392 27.41 8.19 -4.17
C ARG A 392 26.29 7.34 -3.57
N ILE A 393 25.39 7.99 -2.85
CA ILE A 393 24.20 7.34 -2.29
C ILE A 393 22.98 7.83 -3.09
N LEU A 394 22.36 6.92 -3.82
CA LEU A 394 21.12 7.16 -4.53
C LEU A 394 19.96 7.25 -3.52
N CYS A 395 19.18 8.32 -3.60
CA CYS A 395 18.07 8.61 -2.69
C CYS A 395 16.86 9.18 -3.44
N HIS A 396 15.66 9.04 -2.86
CA HIS A 396 14.44 9.58 -3.43
C HIS A 396 14.29 11.07 -3.08
N ALA A 397 14.10 11.92 -4.09
CA ALA A 397 13.99 13.38 -3.89
C ALA A 397 12.76 13.78 -3.05
N THR A 398 11.72 12.94 -3.03
CA THR A 398 10.49 13.20 -2.28
C THR A 398 10.43 12.52 -0.92
N ASP A 399 11.44 11.71 -0.57
CA ASP A 399 11.52 10.99 0.70
C ASP A 399 12.35 11.78 1.74
N PRO A 400 11.74 12.29 2.81
CA PRO A 400 12.45 13.03 3.85
C PRO A 400 13.33 12.12 4.72
N GLU A 401 12.99 10.86 4.90
CA GLU A 401 13.75 9.88 5.67
C GLU A 401 15.09 9.57 4.96
N ASP A 402 15.08 9.36 3.64
CA ASP A 402 16.30 9.17 2.84
C ASP A 402 17.29 10.32 3.03
N LYS A 403 16.78 11.55 2.97
CA LYS A 403 17.61 12.76 3.14
C LYS A 403 18.17 12.87 4.57
N ALA A 404 17.33 12.61 5.57
CA ALA A 404 17.74 12.71 6.96
C ALA A 404 18.77 11.63 7.31
N VAL A 405 18.52 10.36 6.95
CA VAL A 405 19.47 9.26 7.14
C VAL A 405 20.77 9.52 6.38
N GLY A 406 20.66 9.99 5.12
CA GLY A 406 21.82 10.32 4.30
C GLY A 406 22.75 11.36 4.95
N GLN A 407 22.21 12.37 5.65
CA GLN A 407 23.02 13.34 6.40
C GLN A 407 23.74 12.69 7.57
N TYR A 408 23.09 11.80 8.34
CA TYR A 408 23.75 11.04 9.40
C TYR A 408 24.88 10.15 8.85
N LEU A 409 24.66 9.43 7.75
CA LEU A 409 25.69 8.60 7.12
C LEU A 409 26.88 9.44 6.68
N LYS A 410 26.63 10.62 6.09
CA LYS A 410 27.67 11.56 5.68
C LYS A 410 28.53 12.02 6.87
N GLU A 411 27.91 12.33 8.00
CA GLU A 411 28.63 12.74 9.23
C GLU A 411 29.42 11.58 9.83
N TRP A 412 28.79 10.42 10.04
CA TRP A 412 29.45 9.26 10.67
C TRP A 412 30.59 8.70 9.84
N TRP A 413 30.45 8.65 8.50
CA TRP A 413 31.49 8.12 7.64
C TRP A 413 32.61 9.13 7.38
N ALA A 414 32.35 10.43 7.51
CA ALA A 414 33.43 11.44 7.53
C ALA A 414 34.42 11.20 8.65
N ASP A 415 33.97 10.74 9.82
CA ASP A 415 34.85 10.36 10.94
C ASP A 415 35.74 9.14 10.60
N LEU A 416 35.26 8.25 9.73
CA LEU A 416 36.07 7.17 9.15
C LEU A 416 37.03 7.67 8.08
N GLY A 417 36.89 8.88 7.58
CA GLY A 417 37.65 9.45 6.47
C GLY A 417 37.05 9.12 5.09
N ILE A 418 35.78 8.73 5.03
CA ILE A 418 35.05 8.39 3.81
C ILE A 418 34.10 9.54 3.48
N GLY A 419 34.13 10.00 2.21
CA GLY A 419 33.20 10.99 1.69
C GLY A 419 31.85 10.36 1.31
N VAL A 420 30.80 11.19 1.32
CA VAL A 420 29.46 10.80 0.87
C VAL A 420 28.84 11.95 0.06
N THR A 421 28.38 11.63 -1.14
CA THR A 421 27.55 12.48 -1.99
C THR A 421 26.15 11.86 -2.08
N LEU A 422 25.12 12.67 -1.80
CA LEU A 422 23.71 12.24 -1.90
C LEU A 422 23.16 12.64 -3.28
N ASP A 423 22.76 11.65 -4.07
CA ASP A 423 22.15 11.81 -5.39
C ASP A 423 20.64 11.57 -5.25
N CYS A 424 19.90 12.60 -4.78
CA CYS A 424 18.45 12.50 -4.57
C CYS A 424 17.70 12.86 -5.84
N LEU A 425 17.07 11.88 -6.47
CA LEU A 425 16.42 11.98 -7.77
C LEU A 425 14.91 11.71 -7.66
N ASP A 426 14.13 12.33 -8.56
CA ASP A 426 12.69 12.03 -8.71
C ASP A 426 12.46 10.64 -9.31
N ASN A 427 13.39 10.18 -10.16
CA ASN A 427 13.42 8.83 -10.72
C ASN A 427 14.76 8.16 -10.40
N VAL A 428 14.76 7.25 -9.45
CA VAL A 428 15.92 6.45 -9.06
C VAL A 428 16.07 5.17 -9.89
N SER A 429 15.02 4.76 -10.63
CA SER A 429 15.00 3.48 -11.34
C SER A 429 16.05 3.40 -12.46
N ASP A 430 16.23 4.47 -13.22
CA ASP A 430 17.15 4.48 -14.34
C ASP A 430 18.62 4.28 -13.91
N PRO A 431 19.19 5.08 -12.97
CA PRO A 431 20.54 4.84 -12.47
C PRO A 431 20.66 3.50 -11.71
N TRP A 432 19.58 3.05 -11.02
CA TRP A 432 19.57 1.76 -10.36
C TRP A 432 19.76 0.61 -11.35
N LEU A 433 18.92 0.53 -12.37
CA LEU A 433 18.99 -0.51 -13.39
C LEU A 433 20.30 -0.47 -14.19
N ALA A 434 20.86 0.72 -14.41
CA ALA A 434 22.15 0.91 -15.05
C ALA A 434 23.36 0.55 -14.16
N GLY A 435 23.15 0.28 -12.85
CA GLY A 435 24.24 0.10 -11.90
C GLY A 435 25.08 1.36 -11.66
N ASP A 436 24.51 2.55 -11.91
CA ASP A 436 25.19 3.84 -11.80
C ASP A 436 25.00 4.46 -10.40
N TYR A 437 25.47 3.75 -9.39
CA TYR A 437 25.49 4.17 -7.98
C TYR A 437 26.48 3.31 -7.20
N ASP A 438 26.87 3.77 -6.00
CA ASP A 438 27.69 2.99 -5.08
C ASP A 438 26.82 2.34 -4.01
N LEU A 439 25.92 3.13 -3.42
CA LEU A 439 24.93 2.70 -2.44
C LEU A 439 23.56 3.32 -2.81
N ALA A 440 22.47 2.71 -2.35
CA ALA A 440 21.14 3.24 -2.59
C ALA A 440 20.21 2.96 -1.41
N PHE A 441 19.35 3.90 -1.07
CA PHE A 441 18.27 3.63 -0.13
C PHE A 441 17.24 2.73 -0.76
N ASP A 442 16.86 1.69 -0.03
CA ASP A 442 15.98 0.63 -0.48
C ASP A 442 15.07 0.12 0.63
N GLY A 443 14.02 -0.59 0.25
CA GLY A 443 13.14 -1.26 1.17
C GLY A 443 11.89 -1.81 0.53
N TRP A 444 11.54 -3.03 0.91
CA TRP A 444 10.36 -3.73 0.40
C TRP A 444 9.35 -4.00 1.51
N SER A 445 8.07 -3.97 1.13
CA SER A 445 7.02 -4.56 1.96
C SER A 445 7.08 -6.07 1.84
N VAL A 446 7.28 -6.76 2.96
CA VAL A 446 7.37 -8.22 3.02
C VAL A 446 5.97 -8.80 3.10
N ASN A 447 5.70 -9.86 2.34
CA ASN A 447 4.47 -10.64 2.41
C ASN A 447 4.56 -11.70 3.52
N PRO A 448 3.43 -12.24 4.00
CA PRO A 448 3.42 -13.35 4.95
C PRO A 448 4.26 -14.55 4.50
N ASP A 449 4.28 -14.85 3.20
CA ASP A 449 5.32 -15.70 2.60
C ASP A 449 6.44 -14.81 2.05
N PRO A 450 7.68 -14.92 2.57
CA PRO A 450 8.77 -14.01 2.22
C PRO A 450 9.45 -14.33 0.88
N ASP A 451 8.93 -15.26 0.09
CA ASP A 451 9.59 -15.78 -1.11
C ASP A 451 10.04 -14.68 -2.07
N PHE A 452 9.19 -13.65 -2.27
CA PHE A 452 9.52 -12.54 -3.15
C PHE A 452 10.82 -11.83 -2.73
N VAL A 453 10.91 -11.34 -1.48
CA VAL A 453 12.10 -10.60 -1.01
C VAL A 453 13.34 -11.49 -0.89
N LEU A 454 13.17 -12.81 -0.83
CA LEU A 454 14.28 -13.75 -0.88
C LEU A 454 14.73 -14.03 -2.31
N SER A 455 13.81 -14.03 -3.28
CA SER A 455 14.09 -14.34 -4.68
C SER A 455 14.99 -13.29 -5.37
N ILE A 456 14.80 -12.01 -5.04
CA ILE A 456 15.52 -10.88 -5.64
C ILE A 456 17.03 -10.86 -5.32
N HIS A 457 17.48 -11.66 -4.36
CA HIS A 457 18.89 -11.82 -4.00
C HIS A 457 19.53 -13.10 -4.57
N THR A 458 18.84 -13.81 -5.45
CA THR A 458 19.38 -14.98 -6.15
C THR A 458 20.19 -14.57 -7.39
N CYS A 459 21.09 -15.43 -7.84
CA CYS A 459 21.75 -15.23 -9.13
C CYS A 459 20.75 -15.23 -10.31
N GLY A 460 19.59 -15.86 -10.13
CA GLY A 460 18.50 -15.86 -11.12
C GLY A 460 17.77 -14.53 -11.27
N ALA A 461 17.96 -13.61 -10.33
CA ALA A 461 17.41 -12.26 -10.38
C ALA A 461 18.25 -11.28 -11.18
N LEU A 462 19.50 -11.65 -11.52
CA LEU A 462 20.37 -10.81 -12.36
C LEU A 462 19.79 -10.62 -13.77
N PRO A 463 20.01 -9.46 -14.43
CA PRO A 463 19.70 -9.32 -15.84
C PRO A 463 20.47 -10.35 -16.67
N ALA A 464 19.89 -10.87 -17.74
CA ALA A 464 20.55 -11.88 -18.59
C ALA A 464 21.79 -11.30 -19.28
N THR A 465 21.67 -10.08 -19.79
CA THR A 465 22.74 -9.25 -20.36
C THR A 465 22.69 -7.84 -19.76
N PRO A 466 23.71 -6.98 -19.91
CA PRO A 466 23.69 -5.60 -19.42
C PRO A 466 22.54 -4.74 -19.98
N ASP A 467 21.97 -5.11 -21.12
CA ASP A 467 20.85 -4.39 -21.77
C ASP A 467 19.47 -4.89 -21.30
N ASP A 468 19.43 -5.98 -20.53
CA ASP A 468 18.20 -6.54 -19.99
C ASP A 468 17.86 -5.97 -18.60
N VAL A 469 16.60 -6.11 -18.18
CA VAL A 469 16.15 -5.76 -16.84
C VAL A 469 16.18 -6.99 -15.95
N GLY A 470 16.88 -6.90 -14.81
CA GLY A 470 16.86 -7.91 -13.74
C GLY A 470 15.87 -7.52 -12.63
N ALA A 471 15.60 -8.48 -11.75
CA ALA A 471 14.79 -8.26 -10.54
C ALA A 471 15.66 -8.03 -9.28
N THR A 472 16.97 -7.82 -9.44
CA THR A 472 17.92 -7.71 -8.34
C THR A 472 18.01 -6.29 -7.80
N ASP A 473 18.13 -6.15 -6.47
CA ASP A 473 18.33 -4.85 -5.82
C ASP A 473 19.82 -4.46 -5.73
N ASN A 474 20.75 -5.40 -5.82
CA ASN A 474 22.16 -5.14 -5.52
C ASN A 474 23.15 -5.99 -6.31
N PHE A 475 22.73 -6.63 -7.39
CA PHE A 475 23.55 -7.46 -8.28
C PHE A 475 24.32 -8.59 -7.57
N ILE A 476 23.85 -9.04 -6.42
CA ILE A 476 24.46 -10.16 -5.69
C ILE A 476 24.25 -11.49 -6.44
N CYS A 477 25.28 -12.34 -6.44
CA CYS A 477 25.17 -13.71 -6.87
C CYS A 477 26.01 -14.60 -5.93
N ASP A 478 25.37 -15.17 -4.92
CA ASP A 478 26.00 -16.09 -3.97
C ASP A 478 25.45 -17.50 -4.14
N LYS A 479 26.29 -18.44 -4.58
CA LYS A 479 25.88 -19.83 -4.84
C LYS A 479 25.43 -20.58 -3.59
N THR A 480 25.87 -20.17 -2.40
CA THR A 480 25.40 -20.75 -1.15
C THR A 480 23.97 -20.30 -0.87
N TYR A 481 23.69 -19.01 -1.11
CA TYR A 481 22.35 -18.46 -1.01
C TYR A 481 21.38 -19.12 -2.01
N ASP A 482 21.76 -19.25 -3.29
CA ASP A 482 20.96 -19.95 -4.32
C ASP A 482 20.59 -21.37 -3.89
N LYS A 483 21.54 -22.09 -3.27
CA LYS A 483 21.27 -23.45 -2.77
C LYS A 483 20.24 -23.44 -1.64
N LEU A 484 20.35 -22.50 -0.70
CA LEU A 484 19.38 -22.35 0.40
C LEU A 484 18.01 -21.96 -0.15
N TYR A 485 17.97 -21.03 -1.14
CA TYR A 485 16.74 -20.62 -1.79
C TYR A 485 16.02 -21.81 -2.46
N ALA A 486 16.75 -22.63 -3.22
CA ALA A 486 16.19 -23.83 -3.81
C ALA A 486 15.70 -24.84 -2.74
N GLN A 487 16.39 -24.95 -1.60
CA GLN A 487 16.00 -25.83 -0.50
C GLN A 487 14.70 -25.34 0.17
N GLN A 488 14.54 -24.01 0.42
CA GLN A 488 13.33 -23.49 1.04
C GLN A 488 12.10 -23.70 0.14
N LEU A 489 12.24 -23.56 -1.17
CA LEU A 489 11.15 -23.83 -2.11
C LEU A 489 10.73 -25.30 -2.15
N ALA A 490 11.65 -26.23 -1.88
CA ALA A 490 11.40 -27.66 -1.87
C ALA A 490 10.98 -28.20 -0.49
N GLU A 491 11.02 -27.38 0.59
CA GLU A 491 10.69 -27.81 1.94
C GLU A 491 9.24 -27.50 2.28
N TYR A 492 8.46 -28.53 2.58
CA TYR A 492 7.02 -28.44 2.86
C TYR A 492 6.68 -28.50 4.34
N ASP A 493 7.66 -28.86 5.19
CA ASP A 493 7.52 -28.70 6.64
C ASP A 493 7.78 -27.23 6.98
N ALA A 494 6.77 -26.57 7.53
CA ALA A 494 6.82 -25.12 7.79
C ALA A 494 7.96 -24.72 8.74
N ALA A 495 8.23 -25.55 9.78
CA ALA A 495 9.30 -25.25 10.72
C ALA A 495 10.68 -25.40 10.09
N LYS A 496 10.91 -26.47 9.33
CA LYS A 496 12.17 -26.67 8.60
C LYS A 496 12.39 -25.61 7.53
N ARG A 497 11.32 -25.20 6.82
CA ARG A 497 11.38 -24.11 5.85
C ARG A 497 11.78 -22.79 6.54
N ALA A 498 11.17 -22.47 7.69
CA ALA A 498 11.53 -21.31 8.47
C ALA A 498 13.01 -21.33 8.90
N ASP A 499 13.55 -22.49 9.31
CA ASP A 499 14.97 -22.64 9.64
C ASP A 499 15.89 -22.41 8.44
N ILE A 500 15.47 -22.83 7.23
CA ILE A 500 16.22 -22.55 6.00
C ILE A 500 16.20 -21.06 5.69
N VAL A 501 15.02 -20.42 5.77
CA VAL A 501 14.87 -18.98 5.55
C VAL A 501 15.75 -18.19 6.52
N LYS A 502 15.77 -18.53 7.81
CA LYS A 502 16.66 -17.90 8.80
C LYS A 502 18.15 -18.07 8.49
N LYS A 503 18.56 -19.18 7.87
CA LYS A 503 19.92 -19.36 7.36
C LYS A 503 20.22 -18.45 6.15
N MET A 504 19.22 -18.20 5.31
CA MET A 504 19.33 -17.26 4.19
C MET A 504 19.50 -15.84 4.70
N GLU A 505 18.69 -15.42 5.65
CA GLU A 505 18.79 -14.12 6.33
C GLU A 505 20.20 -13.93 6.95
N SER A 506 20.66 -14.91 7.74
CA SER A 506 22.00 -14.91 8.33
C SER A 506 23.10 -14.76 7.26
N ARG A 507 22.96 -15.46 6.12
CA ARG A 507 23.95 -15.39 5.02
C ARG A 507 23.99 -13.99 4.40
N LEU A 508 22.86 -13.38 4.12
CA LEU A 508 22.79 -12.02 3.56
C LEU A 508 23.35 -10.98 4.52
N TYR A 509 23.03 -11.10 5.80
CA TYR A 509 23.57 -10.23 6.86
C TYR A 509 25.09 -10.30 6.93
N ASP A 510 25.67 -11.51 6.93
CA ASP A 510 27.11 -11.72 6.93
C ASP A 510 27.78 -11.11 5.70
N LEU A 511 27.16 -11.25 4.53
CA LEU A 511 27.68 -10.69 3.27
C LEU A 511 27.65 -9.16 3.23
N GLY A 512 26.71 -8.52 3.94
CA GLY A 512 26.60 -7.08 4.07
C GLY A 512 26.28 -6.33 2.77
N TYR A 513 25.63 -6.97 1.80
CA TYR A 513 25.24 -6.31 0.55
C TYR A 513 24.01 -5.42 0.69
N MET A 514 23.19 -5.68 1.69
CA MET A 514 22.09 -4.84 2.07
C MET A 514 22.09 -4.70 3.59
N ASN A 515 22.16 -3.50 4.06
CA ASN A 515 22.22 -3.19 5.49
C ASN A 515 20.84 -2.68 5.92
N VAL A 516 20.03 -3.55 6.52
CA VAL A 516 18.73 -3.15 7.06
C VAL A 516 18.95 -2.29 8.29
N MET A 517 18.53 -1.04 8.22
CA MET A 517 18.75 -0.05 9.28
C MET A 517 17.58 0.05 10.24
N ALA A 518 16.35 -0.07 9.73
CA ALA A 518 15.14 0.04 10.52
C ALA A 518 13.98 -0.77 9.93
N TYR A 519 12.99 -1.05 10.78
CA TYR A 519 11.66 -1.48 10.38
C TYR A 519 10.67 -0.39 10.79
N PRO A 520 10.30 0.52 9.86
CA PRO A 520 9.32 1.57 10.16
C PRO A 520 7.96 0.99 10.52
N ASN A 521 7.30 1.60 11.50
CA ASN A 521 5.94 1.24 11.88
C ASN A 521 4.92 1.71 10.84
N ALA A 522 3.78 1.02 10.77
CA ALA A 522 2.59 1.52 10.10
C ALA A 522 1.82 2.41 11.10
N VAL A 523 1.90 3.72 10.91
CA VAL A 523 1.25 4.69 11.80
C VAL A 523 -0.03 5.17 11.13
N GLU A 524 -1.17 4.87 11.76
CA GLU A 524 -2.51 5.06 11.20
C GLU A 524 -3.41 5.71 12.26
N ALA A 525 -4.50 6.34 11.84
CA ALA A 525 -5.50 6.84 12.78
C ALA A 525 -6.91 6.67 12.25
N TYR A 526 -7.86 6.44 13.16
CA TYR A 526 -9.26 6.33 12.82
C TYR A 526 -10.17 6.96 13.88
N ARG A 527 -11.37 7.33 13.46
CA ARG A 527 -12.39 7.93 14.32
C ARG A 527 -13.18 6.87 15.08
N THR A 528 -13.16 6.96 16.40
CA THR A 528 -13.87 6.03 17.29
C THR A 528 -15.37 6.32 17.40
N ASP A 529 -15.81 7.53 17.07
CA ASP A 529 -17.21 7.90 16.95
C ASP A 529 -17.86 7.44 15.63
N GLN A 530 -17.07 6.99 14.65
CA GLN A 530 -17.55 6.41 13.39
C GLN A 530 -17.29 4.91 13.29
N ILE A 531 -16.22 4.41 13.90
CA ILE A 531 -15.78 3.00 13.87
C ILE A 531 -15.76 2.47 15.30
N GLN A 532 -16.68 1.57 15.63
CA GLN A 532 -16.72 0.91 16.95
C GLN A 532 -15.60 -0.10 17.10
N SER A 533 -15.34 -0.91 16.06
CA SER A 533 -14.26 -1.88 16.03
C SER A 533 -13.79 -2.16 14.60
N ILE A 534 -12.53 -2.51 14.48
CA ILE A 534 -11.87 -2.86 13.22
C ILE A 534 -10.77 -3.88 13.51
N THR A 535 -10.62 -4.89 12.66
CA THR A 535 -9.58 -5.92 12.82
C THR A 535 -8.24 -5.41 12.27
N THR A 536 -7.20 -5.54 13.07
CA THR A 536 -5.80 -5.35 12.65
C THR A 536 -5.20 -6.67 12.16
N MET A 537 -4.11 -6.62 11.43
CA MET A 537 -3.37 -7.80 10.99
C MET A 537 -1.85 -7.59 11.21
N PRO A 538 -1.21 -8.34 12.11
CA PRO A 538 -1.79 -9.33 13.05
C PRO A 538 -2.85 -8.74 13.98
N GLU A 539 -3.81 -9.59 14.44
CA GLU A 539 -4.83 -9.16 15.39
C GLU A 539 -4.18 -8.53 16.64
N GLU A 540 -4.80 -7.46 17.14
CA GLU A 540 -4.40 -6.69 18.35
C GLU A 540 -3.14 -5.84 18.21
N ALA A 541 -2.23 -6.12 17.28
CA ALA A 541 -0.94 -5.43 17.19
C ALA A 541 -0.54 -5.03 15.76
N GLY A 542 -1.39 -5.26 14.76
CA GLY A 542 -1.06 -5.04 13.37
C GLY A 542 -1.64 -3.75 12.78
N ASN A 543 -1.41 -3.58 11.48
CA ASN A 543 -1.95 -2.48 10.70
C ASN A 543 -3.39 -2.74 10.25
N ILE A 544 -4.08 -1.67 9.89
CA ILE A 544 -5.46 -1.65 9.39
C ILE A 544 -5.45 -1.60 7.85
N PHE A 545 -4.71 -0.68 7.26
CA PHE A 545 -4.59 -0.55 5.81
C PHE A 545 -3.48 -1.45 5.24
N GLY A 546 -3.63 -1.92 4.00
CA GLY A 546 -2.60 -2.73 3.32
C GLY A 546 -2.41 -4.12 3.94
N GLN A 547 -3.44 -4.69 4.53
CA GLN A 547 -3.43 -6.09 4.99
C GLN A 547 -3.35 -7.07 3.82
N ASP A 548 -2.78 -8.24 4.08
CA ASP A 548 -2.79 -9.35 3.12
C ASP A 548 -4.14 -10.09 3.15
N GLY A 549 -5.24 -9.34 3.12
CA GLY A 549 -6.61 -9.80 3.20
C GLY A 549 -7.59 -8.62 3.19
N TYR A 550 -8.85 -8.92 3.43
CA TYR A 550 -9.94 -7.94 3.51
C TYR A 550 -10.42 -7.70 4.95
N TRP A 551 -9.69 -8.20 5.94
CA TRP A 551 -10.18 -8.36 7.32
C TRP A 551 -10.59 -7.06 7.96
N SER A 552 -9.78 -5.99 7.83
CA SER A 552 -10.07 -4.69 8.43
C SER A 552 -11.42 -4.12 7.96
N TRP A 553 -11.59 -3.96 6.68
CA TRP A 553 -12.79 -3.31 6.12
C TRP A 553 -14.02 -4.20 6.15
N TRP A 554 -13.84 -5.51 5.94
CA TRP A 554 -14.92 -6.48 6.02
C TRP A 554 -15.49 -6.62 7.43
N SER A 555 -14.64 -6.64 8.47
CA SER A 555 -15.04 -6.82 9.86
C SER A 555 -15.44 -5.51 10.55
N ALA A 556 -15.12 -4.35 9.95
CA ALA A 556 -15.37 -3.05 10.55
C ALA A 556 -16.83 -2.90 10.98
N VAL A 557 -17.02 -2.44 12.22
CA VAL A 557 -18.35 -2.20 12.81
C VAL A 557 -18.55 -0.72 12.94
N PRO A 558 -19.64 -0.14 12.36
CA PRO A 558 -19.95 1.26 12.58
C PRO A 558 -20.27 1.52 14.06
N ALA A 559 -19.84 2.66 14.56
CA ALA A 559 -20.25 3.11 15.89
C ALA A 559 -21.78 3.24 15.94
N ALA A 560 -22.36 2.94 17.10
CA ALA A 560 -23.78 3.16 17.31
C ALA A 560 -24.07 4.65 17.09
N SER A 561 -25.06 4.97 16.26
CA SER A 561 -25.58 6.32 16.19
C SER A 561 -25.98 6.69 17.62
N GLY A 562 -25.32 7.65 18.24
CA GLY A 562 -25.67 8.08 19.57
C GLY A 562 -27.15 8.41 19.55
N SER A 563 -27.98 7.65 20.29
CA SER A 563 -29.27 8.13 20.70
C SER A 563 -28.97 9.38 21.54
N GLY A 564 -28.99 10.54 20.88
CA GLY A 564 -28.95 11.80 21.59
C GLY A 564 -29.90 11.68 22.76
N SER A 565 -29.36 11.76 23.96
CA SER A 565 -30.18 12.02 25.12
C SER A 565 -31.03 13.25 24.75
N ASP A 566 -32.30 13.00 24.45
CA ASP A 566 -33.31 14.04 24.38
C ASP A 566 -33.40 14.70 25.77
N ASP A 567 -32.46 15.58 26.04
CA ASP A 567 -32.50 16.59 27.08
C ASP A 567 -32.03 17.92 26.48
N SER A 568 -32.70 18.33 25.44
CA SER A 568 -32.77 19.73 25.08
C SER A 568 -34.18 20.01 24.52
N SER A 569 -35.03 20.49 25.39
CA SER A 569 -36.13 21.40 25.05
C SER A 569 -35.53 22.66 24.37
N ALA A 570 -34.93 22.48 23.21
CA ALA A 570 -34.54 23.58 22.34
C ALA A 570 -35.79 24.00 21.60
N SER A 571 -36.37 25.08 22.12
CA SER A 571 -37.55 25.74 21.67
C SER A 571 -37.56 25.86 20.13
N THR A 572 -38.67 25.43 19.52
CA THR A 572 -39.10 25.68 18.14
C THR A 572 -38.98 27.16 17.70
N GLY A 573 -38.64 28.06 18.63
CA GLY A 573 -38.39 29.48 18.37
C GLY A 573 -37.07 29.83 17.63
N VAL A 574 -36.03 29.00 17.70
CA VAL A 574 -34.73 29.34 17.11
C VAL A 574 -34.68 29.09 15.59
N VAL A 575 -35.38 28.04 15.12
CA VAL A 575 -35.43 27.73 13.67
C VAL A 575 -36.26 28.75 12.91
N VAL A 576 -37.37 29.25 13.51
CA VAL A 576 -38.19 30.32 12.92
C VAL A 576 -37.42 31.64 12.89
N GLY A 577 -36.55 31.92 13.87
CA GLY A 577 -35.72 33.12 13.91
C GLY A 577 -34.65 33.17 12.82
N ILE A 578 -34.05 32.03 12.49
CA ILE A 578 -33.01 31.96 11.45
C ILE A 578 -33.58 32.11 10.04
N VAL A 579 -34.75 31.51 9.77
CA VAL A 579 -35.41 31.66 8.45
C VAL A 579 -35.94 33.09 8.27
N ALA A 580 -36.47 33.72 9.31
CA ALA A 580 -36.88 35.13 9.25
C ALA A 580 -35.69 36.10 9.08
N GLY A 581 -34.54 35.80 9.71
CA GLY A 581 -33.31 36.59 9.57
C GLY A 581 -32.73 36.53 8.16
N VAL A 582 -32.71 35.36 7.52
CA VAL A 582 -32.23 35.17 6.15
C VAL A 582 -33.13 35.88 5.14
N VAL A 583 -34.44 35.82 5.30
CA VAL A 583 -35.40 36.52 4.41
C VAL A 583 -35.24 38.04 4.52
N LEU A 584 -34.99 38.59 5.73
CA LEU A 584 -34.74 40.02 5.91
C LEU A 584 -33.39 40.47 5.35
N LEU A 585 -32.35 39.66 5.46
CA LEU A 585 -31.03 39.97 4.87
C LEU A 585 -31.03 39.90 3.34
N VAL A 586 -31.75 38.95 2.74
CA VAL A 586 -31.90 38.87 1.27
C VAL A 586 -32.79 40.03 0.78
N GLY A 587 -33.87 40.37 1.49
CA GLY A 587 -34.72 41.55 1.18
C GLY A 587 -33.95 42.86 1.24
N ALA A 588 -33.12 43.07 2.27
CA ALA A 588 -32.25 44.26 2.40
C ALA A 588 -31.16 44.30 1.31
N GLY A 589 -30.56 43.16 0.97
CA GLY A 589 -29.54 43.04 -0.08
C GLY A 589 -30.09 43.43 -1.47
N VAL A 590 -31.30 42.98 -1.80
CA VAL A 590 -32.01 43.32 -3.05
C VAL A 590 -32.39 44.80 -3.07
N PHE A 591 -32.87 45.35 -1.94
CA PHE A 591 -33.22 46.78 -1.86
C PHE A 591 -32.00 47.68 -1.99
N PHE A 592 -30.88 47.36 -1.37
CA PHE A 592 -29.61 48.12 -1.53
C PHE A 592 -29.00 47.92 -2.90
N GLY A 593 -29.10 46.74 -3.54
CA GLY A 593 -28.63 46.49 -4.90
C GLY A 593 -29.40 47.31 -5.96
N LEU A 594 -30.73 47.40 -5.81
CA LEU A 594 -31.58 48.22 -6.69
C LEU A 594 -31.32 49.74 -6.50
N ARG A 595 -31.06 50.21 -5.28
CA ARG A 595 -30.77 51.62 -4.98
C ARG A 595 -29.38 52.04 -5.50
N ARG A 596 -28.39 51.14 -5.53
CA ARG A 596 -27.06 51.41 -6.16
C ARG A 596 -27.12 51.46 -7.67
N ARG A 597 -28.03 50.75 -8.35
CA ARG A 597 -28.22 50.85 -9.80
C ARG A 597 -28.92 52.16 -10.20
N ALA A 598 -29.78 52.67 -9.39
CA ALA A 598 -30.48 53.94 -9.66
C ALA A 598 -29.58 55.21 -9.47
N THR A 599 -28.42 55.06 -8.77
CA THR A 599 -27.46 56.18 -8.56
C THR A 599 -26.25 56.12 -9.48
N ALA A 600 -26.14 55.10 -10.36
CA ALA A 600 -25.06 54.97 -11.33
C ALA A 600 -25.41 55.48 -12.73
N GLU A 601 -26.68 55.78 -13.00
CA GLU A 601 -27.14 56.35 -14.28
C GLU A 601 -27.15 57.88 -14.35
N ASP A 602 -26.79 58.60 -13.25
CA ASP A 602 -26.75 60.08 -13.22
C ASP A 602 -25.31 60.68 -13.14
N ARG A 603 -24.32 60.00 -13.70
CA ARG A 603 -23.02 60.59 -13.96
C ARG A 603 -22.41 60.05 -15.27
N GLU A 604 -22.63 60.86 -16.35
CA GLU A 604 -22.03 60.86 -17.68
C GLU A 604 -22.21 59.63 -18.54
#